data_ed3b39dfbbc8a3e3c6bd4cecfb46d0b4
#
_entry.id   ed3b39dfbbc8a3e3c6bd4cecfb46d0b4
#
_cell.length_a   1.000
_cell.length_b   1.000
_cell.length_c   1.000
_cell.angle_alpha   90.00
_cell.angle_beta   90.00
_cell.angle_gamma   90.00
#
_symmetry.space_group_name_H-M   'P 1'
#
loop_
_entity.id
_entity.type
_entity.pdbx_description
1 polymer ?
#
loop_
_entity_poly.entity_id
_entity_poly.type
_entity_poly.pdbx_seq_one_letter_code
_entity_poly.pdbx_strand_id
1 'polypeptide(L)'
;MRLIIQPDYQSVSKWAAHYVAAKIKAANPTPEKPFVLGCPTGSSPLGMYKELIDLNKKGIVSFQNVVTFNMDEYVGLPKEHPESYYSFMWNNFFSHIDIKPENTNILNGNAADLDAECARYEEKIKSYGGIDLFMGGIGPDGHIAFNEPGSSLSSRTRQKTLTTNTIIANSRFFDNDVNKVPKTALTVGVGTVLSAREVMIIVNGHNKARALYHAVEGPVMQMWTISALQMHEKGIIVCDDAATEELKVGTYRYFKDIEAEHLDAESLLK
;
A
#
# COMPACT_ATOMS: atom_id res chain seq x y z
N MET A 1 -5.62 5.38 -15.47
CA MET A 1 -5.33 5.70 -14.03
C MET A 1 -6.30 6.76 -13.55
N ARG A 2 -6.85 6.63 -12.34
CA ARG A 2 -7.70 7.62 -11.68
C ARG A 2 -6.87 8.41 -10.66
N LEU A 3 -7.18 9.71 -10.48
CA LEU A 3 -6.57 10.53 -9.44
C LEU A 3 -7.69 11.20 -8.62
N ILE A 4 -7.87 10.73 -7.41
CA ILE A 4 -8.87 11.23 -6.46
C ILE A 4 -8.20 12.25 -5.56
N ILE A 5 -8.55 13.52 -5.73
CA ILE A 5 -7.96 14.62 -4.96
C ILE A 5 -8.94 15.05 -3.87
N GLN A 6 -8.55 14.84 -2.62
CA GLN A 6 -9.30 15.17 -1.42
C GLN A 6 -8.69 16.41 -0.74
N PRO A 7 -9.46 17.16 0.07
CA PRO A 7 -8.94 18.38 0.68
C PRO A 7 -7.83 18.14 1.71
N ASP A 8 -7.85 17.00 2.39
CA ASP A 8 -6.95 16.70 3.51
C ASP A 8 -6.74 15.20 3.72
N TYR A 9 -5.80 14.84 4.60
CA TYR A 9 -5.46 13.46 4.95
C TYR A 9 -6.65 12.68 5.53
N GLN A 10 -7.53 13.32 6.29
CA GLN A 10 -8.69 12.65 6.88
C GLN A 10 -9.68 12.24 5.78
N SER A 11 -9.93 13.12 4.84
CA SER A 11 -10.78 12.85 3.67
C SER A 11 -10.18 11.78 2.75
N VAL A 12 -8.86 11.80 2.52
CA VAL A 12 -8.12 10.73 1.83
C VAL A 12 -8.33 9.39 2.52
N SER A 13 -8.13 9.36 3.84
CA SER A 13 -8.27 8.14 4.65
C SER A 13 -9.67 7.57 4.59
N LYS A 14 -10.69 8.43 4.73
CA LYS A 14 -12.09 8.05 4.66
C LYS A 14 -12.44 7.51 3.28
N TRP A 15 -12.08 8.21 2.21
CA TRP A 15 -12.37 7.77 0.85
C TRP A 15 -11.73 6.40 0.55
N ALA A 16 -10.45 6.24 0.89
CA ALA A 16 -9.72 5.00 0.68
C ALA A 16 -10.35 3.83 1.45
N ALA A 17 -10.74 4.02 2.72
CA ALA A 17 -11.39 3.00 3.52
C ALA A 17 -12.76 2.60 2.96
N HIS A 18 -13.57 3.56 2.55
CA HIS A 18 -14.88 3.31 1.95
C HIS A 18 -14.74 2.58 0.61
N TYR A 19 -13.73 2.92 -0.18
CA TYR A 19 -13.44 2.20 -1.42
C TYR A 19 -13.08 0.73 -1.17
N VAL A 20 -12.18 0.46 -0.21
CA VAL A 20 -11.82 -0.93 0.19
C VAL A 20 -13.06 -1.68 0.67
N ALA A 21 -13.85 -1.09 1.56
CA ALA A 21 -15.07 -1.70 2.09
C ALA A 21 -16.08 -2.01 0.98
N ALA A 22 -16.28 -1.08 0.04
CA ALA A 22 -17.15 -1.28 -1.12
C ALA A 22 -16.69 -2.44 -2.01
N LYS A 23 -15.37 -2.56 -2.26
CA LYS A 23 -14.81 -3.67 -3.05
C LYS A 23 -14.99 -5.02 -2.37
N ILE A 24 -14.75 -5.11 -1.07
CA ILE A 24 -14.97 -6.34 -0.30
C ILE A 24 -16.47 -6.73 -0.34
N LYS A 25 -17.37 -5.77 -0.09
CA LYS A 25 -18.82 -6.01 -0.14
C LYS A 25 -19.28 -6.49 -1.52
N ALA A 26 -18.85 -5.81 -2.58
CA ALA A 26 -19.21 -6.17 -3.96
C ALA A 26 -18.70 -7.55 -4.37
N ALA A 27 -17.53 -7.97 -3.88
CA ALA A 27 -16.98 -9.29 -4.13
C ALA A 27 -17.74 -10.40 -3.39
N ASN A 28 -18.46 -10.08 -2.30
CA ASN A 28 -19.19 -11.02 -1.45
C ASN A 28 -18.37 -12.29 -1.13
N PRO A 29 -17.21 -12.15 -0.45
CA PRO A 29 -16.24 -13.23 -0.32
C PRO A 29 -16.74 -14.38 0.54
N THR A 30 -16.34 -15.60 0.17
CA THR A 30 -16.60 -16.84 0.91
C THR A 30 -15.27 -17.49 1.34
N PRO A 31 -15.28 -18.50 2.22
CA PRO A 31 -14.07 -19.24 2.57
C PRO A 31 -13.36 -19.86 1.34
N GLU A 32 -14.14 -20.30 0.35
CA GLU A 32 -13.64 -20.95 -0.89
C GLU A 32 -13.15 -19.90 -1.92
N LYS A 33 -13.70 -18.70 -1.84
CA LYS A 33 -13.35 -17.59 -2.72
C LYS A 33 -13.16 -16.32 -1.89
N PRO A 34 -12.06 -16.21 -1.14
CA PRO A 34 -11.79 -15.03 -0.33
C PRO A 34 -11.49 -13.81 -1.19
N PHE A 35 -11.66 -12.60 -0.61
CA PHE A 35 -11.14 -11.37 -1.19
C PHE A 35 -9.68 -11.22 -0.79
N VAL A 36 -8.79 -11.02 -1.75
CA VAL A 36 -7.35 -10.94 -1.51
C VAL A 36 -6.89 -9.48 -1.52
N LEU A 37 -6.40 -9.00 -0.37
CA LEU A 37 -6.07 -7.61 -0.13
C LEU A 37 -4.56 -7.43 0.12
N GLY A 38 -3.90 -6.61 -0.69
CA GLY A 38 -2.52 -6.17 -0.45
C GLY A 38 -2.48 -5.02 0.56
N CYS A 39 -1.63 -5.11 1.59
CA CYS A 39 -1.61 -4.17 2.71
C CYS A 39 -0.25 -3.47 2.86
N PRO A 40 -0.21 -2.12 2.89
CA PRO A 40 0.99 -1.36 3.23
C PRO A 40 1.17 -1.17 4.73
N THR A 41 2.38 -0.78 5.13
CA THR A 41 2.67 -0.23 6.45
C THR A 41 3.03 1.26 6.35
N GLY A 42 3.47 1.86 7.45
CA GLY A 42 3.87 3.26 7.51
C GLY A 42 2.74 4.22 7.92
N SER A 43 3.01 5.51 7.88
CA SER A 43 2.09 6.53 8.40
C SER A 43 0.89 6.82 7.50
N SER A 44 1.04 6.71 6.18
CA SER A 44 -0.04 7.06 5.24
C SER A 44 -1.30 6.20 5.38
N PRO A 45 -1.24 4.87 5.57
CA PRO A 45 -2.44 4.04 5.68
C PRO A 45 -3.13 4.06 7.06
N LEU A 46 -2.52 4.65 8.11
CA LEU A 46 -3.07 4.57 9.47
C LEU A 46 -4.49 5.12 9.59
N GLY A 47 -4.76 6.27 8.96
CA GLY A 47 -6.11 6.86 8.96
C GLY A 47 -7.13 5.96 8.25
N MET A 48 -6.74 5.35 7.13
CA MET A 48 -7.57 4.38 6.41
C MET A 48 -7.84 3.13 7.26
N TYR A 49 -6.83 2.57 7.94
CA TYR A 49 -7.04 1.42 8.83
C TYR A 49 -7.99 1.74 9.99
N LYS A 50 -7.84 2.93 10.59
CA LYS A 50 -8.76 3.37 11.64
C LYS A 50 -10.20 3.43 11.14
N GLU A 51 -10.44 3.99 9.97
CA GLU A 51 -11.77 4.06 9.37
C GLU A 51 -12.31 2.66 9.02
N LEU A 52 -11.48 1.77 8.47
CA LEU A 52 -11.86 0.37 8.20
C LEU A 52 -12.25 -0.39 9.48
N ILE A 53 -11.55 -0.15 10.60
CA ILE A 53 -11.89 -0.71 11.91
C ILE A 53 -13.27 -0.22 12.35
N ASP A 54 -13.56 1.07 12.18
CA ASP A 54 -14.86 1.64 12.53
C ASP A 54 -15.99 1.07 11.65
N LEU A 55 -15.75 0.91 10.34
CA LEU A 55 -16.69 0.28 9.41
C LEU A 55 -16.94 -1.20 9.77
N ASN A 56 -15.91 -1.93 10.18
CA ASN A 56 -16.05 -3.32 10.64
C ASN A 56 -16.86 -3.40 11.93
N LYS A 57 -16.54 -2.57 12.95
CA LYS A 57 -17.30 -2.51 14.21
C LYS A 57 -18.76 -2.16 14.02
N LYS A 58 -19.09 -1.35 13.01
CA LYS A 58 -20.46 -1.00 12.63
C LYS A 58 -21.15 -2.10 11.80
N GLY A 59 -20.48 -3.19 11.49
CA GLY A 59 -21.00 -4.28 10.67
C GLY A 59 -21.20 -3.91 9.19
N ILE A 60 -20.58 -2.81 8.72
CA ILE A 60 -20.67 -2.37 7.32
C ILE A 60 -19.81 -3.24 6.40
N VAL A 61 -18.66 -3.71 6.89
CA VAL A 61 -17.75 -4.61 6.19
C VAL A 61 -17.26 -5.70 7.14
N SER A 62 -17.09 -6.94 6.66
CA SER A 62 -16.47 -8.04 7.39
C SER A 62 -15.17 -8.47 6.70
N PHE A 63 -14.16 -8.80 7.51
CA PHE A 63 -12.87 -9.31 7.06
C PHE A 63 -12.72 -10.82 7.28
N GLN A 64 -13.77 -11.54 7.73
CA GLN A 64 -13.70 -12.98 8.02
C GLN A 64 -13.26 -13.82 6.82
N ASN A 65 -13.65 -13.41 5.61
CA ASN A 65 -13.27 -14.06 4.35
C ASN A 65 -12.34 -13.19 3.50
N VAL A 66 -11.54 -12.35 4.14
CA VAL A 66 -10.46 -11.59 3.51
C VAL A 66 -9.14 -12.28 3.81
N VAL A 67 -8.27 -12.39 2.82
CA VAL A 67 -6.88 -12.84 2.95
C VAL A 67 -5.98 -11.65 2.65
N THR A 68 -5.02 -11.37 3.51
CA THR A 68 -4.12 -10.21 3.34
C THR A 68 -2.70 -10.64 2.98
N PHE A 69 -2.03 -9.79 2.18
CA PHE A 69 -0.60 -9.90 1.86
C PHE A 69 0.07 -8.55 2.09
N ASN A 70 1.03 -8.49 3.01
CA ASN A 70 1.80 -7.26 3.23
C ASN A 70 2.85 -7.05 2.15
N MET A 71 3.23 -5.78 1.92
CA MET A 71 4.18 -5.42 0.86
C MET A 71 5.60 -5.85 1.18
N ASP A 72 5.99 -5.83 2.45
CA ASP A 72 7.38 -5.95 2.87
C ASP A 72 7.51 -6.33 4.36
N GLU A 73 8.74 -6.67 4.75
CA GLU A 73 9.18 -6.84 6.14
C GLU A 73 10.70 -6.68 6.22
N TYR A 74 11.20 -6.15 7.33
CA TYR A 74 12.63 -6.04 7.60
C TYR A 74 13.30 -7.41 7.76
N VAL A 75 14.51 -7.55 7.23
CA VAL A 75 15.36 -8.73 7.44
C VAL A 75 16.11 -8.59 8.76
N GLY A 76 16.11 -9.67 9.55
CA GLY A 76 16.85 -9.77 10.80
C GLY A 76 16.19 -9.08 12.00
N LEU A 77 15.01 -8.44 11.80
CA LEU A 77 14.25 -7.87 12.92
C LEU A 77 13.29 -8.93 13.49
N PRO A 78 13.29 -9.21 14.80
CA PRO A 78 12.33 -10.13 15.40
C PRO A 78 10.89 -9.68 15.12
N LYS A 79 9.98 -10.61 14.83
CA LYS A 79 8.59 -10.26 14.50
C LYS A 79 7.86 -9.56 15.67
N GLU A 80 8.29 -9.82 16.91
CA GLU A 80 7.76 -9.20 18.13
C GLU A 80 8.35 -7.80 18.40
N HIS A 81 9.36 -7.39 17.62
CA HIS A 81 9.93 -6.06 17.77
C HIS A 81 8.84 -5.02 17.41
N PRO A 82 8.70 -3.92 18.20
CA PRO A 82 7.65 -2.92 17.99
C PRO A 82 7.61 -2.35 16.56
N GLU A 83 8.78 -2.23 15.93
CA GLU A 83 8.93 -1.65 14.59
C GLU A 83 8.96 -2.70 13.47
N SER A 84 8.72 -3.99 13.77
CA SER A 84 8.45 -4.97 12.71
C SER A 84 7.11 -4.65 12.03
N TYR A 85 7.00 -4.94 10.76
CA TYR A 85 5.73 -4.74 10.06
C TYR A 85 4.66 -5.74 10.51
N TYR A 86 5.08 -6.90 11.02
CA TYR A 86 4.20 -7.81 11.74
C TYR A 86 3.54 -7.12 12.94
N SER A 87 4.33 -6.55 13.86
CA SER A 87 3.81 -5.84 15.04
C SER A 87 2.99 -4.61 14.63
N PHE A 88 3.44 -3.87 13.62
CA PHE A 88 2.68 -2.73 13.08
C PHE A 88 1.26 -3.15 12.66
N MET A 89 1.13 -4.20 11.86
CA MET A 89 -0.17 -4.64 11.36
C MET A 89 -1.09 -5.15 12.47
N TRP A 90 -0.55 -5.92 13.40
CA TRP A 90 -1.35 -6.40 14.53
C TRP A 90 -1.78 -5.27 15.46
N ASN A 91 -0.90 -4.34 15.78
CA ASN A 91 -1.20 -3.23 16.68
C ASN A 91 -2.16 -2.20 16.06
N ASN A 92 -2.13 -1.99 14.76
CA ASN A 92 -2.88 -0.91 14.11
C ASN A 92 -4.08 -1.38 13.29
N PHE A 93 -4.21 -2.69 13.00
CA PHE A 93 -5.29 -3.15 12.14
C PHE A 93 -5.83 -4.53 12.52
N PHE A 94 -5.03 -5.61 12.41
CA PHE A 94 -5.55 -6.97 12.46
C PHE A 94 -6.22 -7.35 13.77
N SER A 95 -5.68 -6.92 14.93
CA SER A 95 -6.28 -7.21 16.24
C SER A 95 -7.60 -6.47 16.50
N HIS A 96 -7.97 -5.53 15.65
CA HIS A 96 -9.14 -4.66 15.83
C HIS A 96 -10.32 -5.01 14.92
N ILE A 97 -10.15 -5.99 14.02
CA ILE A 97 -11.14 -6.43 13.03
C ILE A 97 -11.40 -7.92 13.16
N ASP A 98 -12.43 -8.42 12.47
CA ASP A 98 -12.84 -9.83 12.49
C ASP A 98 -12.05 -10.75 11.54
N ILE A 99 -10.83 -10.36 11.12
CA ILE A 99 -9.98 -11.20 10.27
C ILE A 99 -9.48 -12.44 11.02
N LYS A 100 -9.42 -13.57 10.33
CA LYS A 100 -8.83 -14.79 10.89
C LYS A 100 -7.30 -14.68 10.84
N PRO A 101 -6.57 -15.00 11.92
CA PRO A 101 -5.10 -14.92 11.94
C PRO A 101 -4.41 -15.69 10.82
N GLU A 102 -4.92 -16.87 10.46
CA GLU A 102 -4.40 -17.72 9.38
C GLU A 102 -4.54 -17.09 7.98
N ASN A 103 -5.39 -16.09 7.84
CA ASN A 103 -5.59 -15.34 6.60
C ASN A 103 -4.63 -14.16 6.45
N THR A 104 -3.82 -13.86 7.47
CA THR A 104 -2.83 -12.77 7.39
C THR A 104 -1.49 -13.30 6.90
N ASN A 105 -0.92 -12.67 5.88
CA ASN A 105 0.35 -13.07 5.30
C ASN A 105 1.33 -11.90 5.33
N ILE A 106 2.44 -12.11 6.02
CA ILE A 106 3.57 -11.19 6.11
C ILE A 106 4.83 -11.98 5.80
N LEU A 107 5.76 -11.38 5.05
CA LEU A 107 7.04 -11.98 4.73
C LEU A 107 7.84 -12.27 6.01
N ASN A 108 8.50 -13.42 6.07
CA ASN A 108 9.34 -13.78 7.21
C ASN A 108 10.79 -13.32 6.97
N GLY A 109 11.15 -12.13 7.45
CA GLY A 109 12.51 -11.59 7.37
C GLY A 109 13.56 -12.37 8.17
N ASN A 110 13.16 -13.39 8.95
CA ASN A 110 14.04 -14.26 9.71
C ASN A 110 14.03 -15.71 9.18
N ALA A 111 13.57 -15.95 7.95
CA ALA A 111 13.63 -17.25 7.32
C ALA A 111 15.09 -17.69 7.11
N ALA A 112 15.36 -18.99 7.26
CA ALA A 112 16.71 -19.54 7.06
C ALA A 112 17.18 -19.39 5.60
N ASP A 113 16.24 -19.41 4.65
CA ASP A 113 16.46 -19.13 3.22
C ASP A 113 15.47 -18.05 2.79
N LEU A 114 15.98 -16.84 2.56
CA LEU A 114 15.18 -15.68 2.20
C LEU A 114 14.67 -15.75 0.76
N ASP A 115 15.40 -16.38 -0.14
CA ASP A 115 14.97 -16.56 -1.53
C ASP A 115 13.81 -17.57 -1.62
N ALA A 116 13.92 -18.68 -0.86
CA ALA A 116 12.83 -19.64 -0.74
C ALA A 116 11.58 -19.01 -0.12
N GLU A 117 11.73 -18.13 0.88
CA GLU A 117 10.61 -17.39 1.47
C GLU A 117 9.94 -16.46 0.44
N CYS A 118 10.72 -15.72 -0.34
CA CYS A 118 10.19 -14.88 -1.41
C CYS A 118 9.43 -15.69 -2.46
N ALA A 119 9.97 -16.82 -2.88
CA ALA A 119 9.31 -17.72 -3.84
C ALA A 119 8.01 -18.29 -3.26
N ARG A 120 8.02 -18.75 -2.00
CA ARG A 120 6.84 -19.23 -1.26
C ARG A 120 5.75 -18.16 -1.21
N TYR A 121 6.13 -16.92 -0.98
CA TYR A 121 5.19 -15.79 -0.89
C TYR A 121 4.48 -15.55 -2.22
N GLU A 122 5.23 -15.52 -3.32
CA GLU A 122 4.69 -15.39 -4.67
C GLU A 122 3.76 -16.56 -5.05
N GLU A 123 4.15 -17.81 -4.75
CA GLU A 123 3.32 -18.97 -5.01
C GLU A 123 2.04 -18.94 -4.16
N LYS A 124 2.11 -18.47 -2.91
CA LYS A 124 0.92 -18.29 -2.09
C LYS A 124 -0.03 -17.24 -2.66
N ILE A 125 0.46 -16.09 -3.14
CA ILE A 125 -0.36 -15.10 -3.84
C ILE A 125 -1.03 -15.74 -5.06
N LYS A 126 -0.27 -16.49 -5.85
CA LYS A 126 -0.76 -17.16 -7.05
C LYS A 126 -1.82 -18.23 -6.74
N SER A 127 -1.68 -18.97 -5.62
CA SER A 127 -2.64 -19.99 -5.21
C SER A 127 -4.04 -19.44 -4.92
N TYR A 128 -4.13 -18.16 -4.54
CA TYR A 128 -5.40 -17.43 -4.40
C TYR A 128 -5.89 -16.81 -5.72
N GLY A 129 -5.19 -17.01 -6.83
CA GLY A 129 -5.51 -16.41 -8.14
C GLY A 129 -5.06 -14.95 -8.25
N GLY A 130 -4.12 -14.49 -7.43
CA GLY A 130 -3.60 -13.12 -7.39
C GLY A 130 -4.29 -12.25 -6.34
N ILE A 131 -3.96 -10.96 -6.35
CA ILE A 131 -4.50 -9.97 -5.41
C ILE A 131 -5.63 -9.20 -6.08
N ASP A 132 -6.77 -9.05 -5.38
CA ASP A 132 -7.93 -8.32 -5.89
C ASP A 132 -7.72 -6.81 -5.84
N LEU A 133 -7.21 -6.31 -4.71
CA LEU A 133 -6.87 -4.89 -4.53
C LEU A 133 -5.53 -4.78 -3.78
N PHE A 134 -4.53 -4.18 -4.39
CA PHE A 134 -3.28 -3.88 -3.73
C PHE A 134 -3.28 -2.42 -3.26
N MET A 135 -3.27 -2.21 -1.95
CA MET A 135 -3.10 -0.88 -1.37
C MET A 135 -1.63 -0.58 -1.17
N GLY A 136 -1.23 0.69 -1.35
CA GLY A 136 0.15 1.12 -1.16
C GLY A 136 0.25 2.59 -0.77
N GLY A 137 1.45 2.98 -0.36
CA GLY A 137 1.90 4.36 -0.28
C GLY A 137 3.09 4.57 -1.22
N ILE A 138 3.66 5.77 -1.21
CA ILE A 138 4.91 6.07 -1.93
C ILE A 138 5.94 6.71 -1.02
N GLY A 139 7.21 6.43 -1.30
CA GLY A 139 8.32 7.19 -0.74
C GLY A 139 8.39 8.62 -1.33
N PRO A 140 9.13 9.55 -0.70
CA PRO A 140 9.34 10.88 -1.28
C PRO A 140 10.13 10.84 -2.59
N ASP A 141 10.88 9.78 -2.84
CA ASP A 141 11.60 9.45 -4.09
C ASP A 141 10.75 8.60 -5.06
N GLY A 142 9.46 8.41 -4.78
CA GLY A 142 8.51 7.72 -5.63
C GLY A 142 8.64 6.20 -5.64
N HIS A 143 9.28 5.59 -4.65
CA HIS A 143 9.30 4.13 -4.56
C HIS A 143 7.95 3.56 -4.08
N ILE A 144 7.55 2.41 -4.63
CA ILE A 144 6.45 1.57 -4.14
C ILE A 144 7.07 0.41 -3.34
N ALA A 145 6.57 0.13 -2.13
CA ALA A 145 7.19 -0.81 -1.20
C ALA A 145 8.67 -0.45 -1.04
N PHE A 146 9.60 -1.40 -0.90
CA PHE A 146 11.03 -1.08 -0.94
C PHE A 146 11.65 -1.22 -2.34
N ASN A 147 10.87 -0.92 -3.40
CA ASN A 147 11.42 -0.84 -4.75
C ASN A 147 12.06 0.53 -4.99
N GLU A 148 13.23 0.71 -4.39
CA GLU A 148 14.07 1.90 -4.51
C GLU A 148 14.32 2.30 -5.97
N PRO A 149 14.67 3.59 -6.27
CA PRO A 149 15.03 4.03 -7.60
C PRO A 149 16.01 3.10 -8.30
N GLY A 150 15.77 2.80 -9.58
CA GLY A 150 16.55 1.83 -10.36
C GLY A 150 16.04 0.38 -10.26
N SER A 151 15.02 0.10 -9.45
CA SER A 151 14.41 -1.24 -9.42
C SER A 151 13.66 -1.53 -10.72
N SER A 152 13.80 -2.77 -11.22
CA SER A 152 13.07 -3.20 -12.43
C SER A 152 11.55 -3.10 -12.22
N LEU A 153 10.85 -2.55 -13.22
CA LEU A 153 9.39 -2.43 -13.20
C LEU A 153 8.68 -3.79 -13.36
N SER A 154 9.40 -4.84 -13.76
CA SER A 154 8.91 -6.22 -13.82
C SER A 154 9.38 -7.08 -12.64
N SER A 155 10.02 -6.48 -11.63
CA SER A 155 10.55 -7.21 -10.48
C SER A 155 9.48 -7.97 -9.71
N ARG A 156 9.87 -9.11 -9.13
CA ARG A 156 9.05 -9.92 -8.23
C ARG A 156 9.57 -9.79 -6.79
N THR A 157 8.92 -10.48 -5.86
CA THR A 157 9.30 -10.48 -4.44
C THR A 157 10.76 -10.95 -4.26
N ARG A 158 11.54 -10.19 -3.51
CA ARG A 158 12.96 -10.42 -3.31
C ARG A 158 13.53 -9.67 -2.12
N GLN A 159 14.74 -10.00 -1.71
CA GLN A 159 15.53 -9.20 -0.78
C GLN A 159 16.05 -7.92 -1.47
N LYS A 160 16.00 -6.81 -0.74
CA LYS A 160 16.50 -5.49 -1.17
C LYS A 160 17.36 -4.86 -0.08
N THR A 161 18.49 -4.29 -0.49
CA THR A 161 19.25 -3.35 0.35
C THR A 161 18.54 -1.99 0.32
N LEU A 162 18.33 -1.40 1.49
CA LEU A 162 17.72 -0.08 1.62
C LEU A 162 18.74 1.01 1.32
N THR A 163 18.29 2.08 0.66
CA THR A 163 19.15 3.25 0.43
C THR A 163 19.41 4.00 1.73
N THR A 164 20.50 4.78 1.77
CA THR A 164 20.82 5.64 2.92
C THR A 164 19.66 6.58 3.23
N ASN A 165 19.00 7.13 2.21
CA ASN A 165 17.87 8.03 2.40
C ASN A 165 16.67 7.34 3.06
N THR A 166 16.38 6.10 2.66
CA THR A 166 15.32 5.29 3.28
C THR A 166 15.67 4.94 4.74
N ILE A 167 16.93 4.58 5.03
CA ILE A 167 17.40 4.31 6.40
C ILE A 167 17.25 5.57 7.27
N ILE A 168 17.67 6.74 6.77
CA ILE A 168 17.52 8.03 7.48
C ILE A 168 16.03 8.34 7.71
N ALA A 169 15.19 8.21 6.69
CA ALA A 169 13.75 8.46 6.80
C ALA A 169 13.07 7.54 7.82
N ASN A 170 13.50 6.27 7.90
CA ASN A 170 12.93 5.29 8.81
C ASN A 170 13.51 5.35 10.22
N SER A 171 14.67 6.04 10.43
CA SER A 171 15.28 6.16 11.77
C SER A 171 14.35 6.78 12.82
N ARG A 172 13.39 7.61 12.38
CA ARG A 172 12.33 8.18 13.24
C ARG A 172 11.52 7.12 14.01
N PHE A 173 11.46 5.91 13.50
CA PHE A 173 10.80 4.76 14.16
C PHE A 173 11.76 3.98 15.05
N PHE A 174 13.07 4.28 15.00
CA PHE A 174 14.14 3.60 15.73
C PHE A 174 14.91 4.61 16.61
N ASP A 175 14.20 5.39 17.42
CA ASP A 175 14.75 6.41 18.33
C ASP A 175 15.64 7.46 17.63
N ASN A 176 15.41 7.73 16.35
CA ASN A 176 16.26 8.55 15.46
C ASN A 176 17.70 8.01 15.31
N ASP A 177 17.94 6.73 15.57
CA ASP A 177 19.24 6.08 15.40
C ASP A 177 19.28 5.28 14.08
N VAL A 178 20.02 5.79 13.10
CA VAL A 178 20.21 5.14 11.78
C VAL A 178 20.88 3.76 11.87
N ASN A 179 21.63 3.49 12.96
CA ASN A 179 22.31 2.21 13.17
C ASN A 179 21.36 1.10 13.62
N LYS A 180 20.22 1.46 14.22
CA LYS A 180 19.18 0.52 14.64
C LYS A 180 18.27 0.11 13.48
N VAL A 181 18.21 0.89 12.40
CA VAL A 181 17.38 0.57 11.23
C VAL A 181 17.98 -0.62 10.47
N PRO A 182 17.21 -1.69 10.20
CA PRO A 182 17.68 -2.79 9.37
C PRO A 182 18.11 -2.27 7.99
N LYS A 183 19.20 -2.83 7.45
CA LYS A 183 19.76 -2.40 6.15
C LYS A 183 19.15 -3.12 4.96
N THR A 184 18.41 -4.19 5.22
CA THR A 184 17.80 -5.04 4.18
C THR A 184 16.36 -5.35 4.56
N ALA A 185 15.53 -5.55 3.54
CA ALA A 185 14.13 -5.96 3.66
C ALA A 185 13.77 -7.00 2.60
N LEU A 186 12.76 -7.82 2.88
CA LEU A 186 12.03 -8.55 1.86
C LEU A 186 10.90 -7.66 1.37
N THR A 187 10.72 -7.56 0.07
CA THR A 187 9.72 -6.67 -0.53
C THR A 187 9.09 -7.30 -1.77
N VAL A 188 7.78 -7.12 -1.93
CA VAL A 188 7.15 -7.42 -3.21
C VAL A 188 7.74 -6.55 -4.31
N GLY A 189 7.86 -7.10 -5.51
CA GLY A 189 8.35 -6.35 -6.66
C GLY A 189 7.29 -5.42 -7.25
N VAL A 190 7.73 -4.47 -8.09
CA VAL A 190 6.82 -3.61 -8.85
C VAL A 190 5.88 -4.46 -9.70
N GLY A 191 6.41 -5.47 -10.41
CA GLY A 191 5.61 -6.40 -11.20
C GLY A 191 4.62 -7.22 -10.37
N THR A 192 4.94 -7.54 -9.10
CA THR A 192 4.00 -8.19 -8.18
C THR A 192 2.82 -7.28 -7.87
N VAL A 193 3.08 -6.02 -7.53
CA VAL A 193 2.03 -5.02 -7.27
C VAL A 193 1.17 -4.80 -8.51
N LEU A 194 1.78 -4.60 -9.67
CA LEU A 194 1.07 -4.36 -10.94
C LEU A 194 0.30 -5.58 -11.45
N SER A 195 0.58 -6.78 -10.94
CA SER A 195 -0.18 -7.99 -11.27
C SER A 195 -1.52 -8.09 -10.52
N ALA A 196 -1.78 -7.21 -9.55
CA ALA A 196 -3.08 -7.15 -8.88
C ALA A 196 -4.18 -6.71 -9.84
N ARG A 197 -5.43 -7.07 -9.55
CA ARG A 197 -6.58 -6.66 -10.38
C ARG A 197 -6.84 -5.16 -10.29
N GLU A 198 -6.61 -4.58 -9.12
CA GLU A 198 -6.67 -3.13 -8.88
C GLU A 198 -5.50 -2.73 -7.98
N VAL A 199 -4.99 -1.51 -8.15
CA VAL A 199 -3.94 -0.93 -7.30
C VAL A 199 -4.40 0.44 -6.84
N MET A 200 -4.39 0.69 -5.52
CA MET A 200 -4.73 1.97 -4.93
C MET A 200 -3.55 2.50 -4.10
N ILE A 201 -3.05 3.65 -4.46
CA ILE A 201 -1.92 4.30 -3.79
C ILE A 201 -2.41 5.53 -3.03
N ILE A 202 -2.10 5.59 -1.73
CA ILE A 202 -2.40 6.71 -0.85
C ILE A 202 -1.21 7.66 -0.80
N VAL A 203 -1.44 8.93 -1.09
CA VAL A 203 -0.40 9.97 -1.14
C VAL A 203 -0.87 11.18 -0.34
N ASN A 204 -0.12 11.56 0.69
CA ASN A 204 -0.50 12.70 1.52
C ASN A 204 0.70 13.58 1.89
N GLY A 205 0.44 14.86 1.91
CA GLY A 205 1.38 15.90 2.34
C GLY A 205 2.34 16.38 1.25
N HIS A 206 2.77 17.62 1.41
CA HIS A 206 3.66 18.33 0.48
C HIS A 206 4.97 17.58 0.16
N ASN A 207 5.53 16.85 1.12
CA ASN A 207 6.76 16.06 0.92
C ASN A 207 6.61 14.93 -0.10
N LYS A 208 5.41 14.66 -0.58
CA LYS A 208 5.11 13.68 -1.64
C LYS A 208 4.78 14.33 -2.99
N ALA A 209 4.72 15.65 -3.07
CA ALA A 209 4.32 16.38 -4.28
C ALA A 209 5.19 16.01 -5.48
N ARG A 210 6.52 15.96 -5.29
CA ARG A 210 7.47 15.55 -6.34
C ARG A 210 7.22 14.13 -6.84
N ALA A 211 6.99 13.20 -5.91
CA ALA A 211 6.70 11.80 -6.26
C ALA A 211 5.35 11.68 -7.00
N LEU A 212 4.34 12.42 -6.57
CA LEU A 212 3.04 12.46 -7.25
C LEU A 212 3.15 13.04 -8.66
N TYR A 213 3.93 14.11 -8.85
CA TYR A 213 4.22 14.65 -10.19
C TYR A 213 4.76 13.57 -11.12
N HIS A 214 5.78 12.81 -10.68
CA HIS A 214 6.34 11.73 -11.49
C HIS A 214 5.39 10.54 -11.70
N ALA A 215 4.50 10.29 -10.75
CA ALA A 215 3.47 9.26 -10.88
C ALA A 215 2.43 9.59 -11.95
N VAL A 216 2.06 10.88 -12.10
CA VAL A 216 0.94 11.32 -12.93
C VAL A 216 1.40 11.91 -14.26
N GLU A 217 2.40 12.79 -14.24
CA GLU A 217 2.85 13.57 -15.41
C GLU A 217 4.20 13.13 -15.97
N GLY A 218 5.02 12.43 -15.16
CA GLY A 218 6.33 11.96 -15.57
C GLY A 218 6.26 10.78 -16.54
N PRO A 219 7.36 10.49 -17.25
CA PRO A 219 7.46 9.26 -18.05
C PRO A 219 7.49 8.02 -17.15
N VAL A 220 7.07 6.87 -17.70
CA VAL A 220 7.24 5.57 -17.02
C VAL A 220 8.73 5.23 -17.00
N MET A 221 9.30 5.15 -15.81
CA MET A 221 10.74 4.89 -15.63
C MET A 221 11.06 4.29 -14.26
N GLN A 222 12.10 3.45 -14.22
CA GLN A 222 12.52 2.77 -12.98
C GLN A 222 13.10 3.70 -11.90
N MET A 223 13.47 4.93 -12.24
CA MET A 223 13.94 5.90 -11.24
C MET A 223 12.80 6.46 -10.36
N TRP A 224 11.55 6.30 -10.83
CA TRP A 224 10.32 6.62 -10.11
C TRP A 224 9.39 5.42 -10.26
N THR A 225 9.56 4.39 -9.43
CA THR A 225 8.87 3.11 -9.63
C THR A 225 7.36 3.24 -9.56
N ILE A 226 6.83 4.24 -8.85
CA ILE A 226 5.40 4.61 -8.86
C ILE A 226 4.89 4.93 -10.27
N SER A 227 5.74 5.45 -11.17
CA SER A 227 5.33 5.80 -12.54
C SER A 227 4.81 4.60 -13.33
N ALA A 228 5.16 3.39 -12.94
CA ALA A 228 4.65 2.15 -13.53
C ALA A 228 3.14 1.98 -13.36
N LEU A 229 2.52 2.65 -12.37
CA LEU A 229 1.07 2.64 -12.19
C LEU A 229 0.31 3.22 -13.41
N GLN A 230 0.96 4.06 -14.21
CA GLN A 230 0.38 4.57 -15.48
C GLN A 230 0.05 3.45 -16.47
N MET A 231 0.70 2.30 -16.39
CA MET A 231 0.46 1.13 -17.24
C MET A 231 -0.64 0.21 -16.69
N HIS A 232 -1.11 0.44 -15.48
CA HIS A 232 -2.13 -0.41 -14.85
C HIS A 232 -3.53 0.02 -15.28
N GLU A 233 -4.35 -0.93 -15.78
CA GLU A 233 -5.73 -0.64 -16.25
C GLU A 233 -6.60 0.02 -15.16
N LYS A 234 -6.46 -0.45 -13.92
CA LYS A 234 -7.25 -0.01 -12.75
C LYS A 234 -6.36 0.56 -11.66
N GLY A 235 -5.40 1.40 -12.04
CA GLY A 235 -4.57 2.14 -11.10
C GLY A 235 -5.34 3.36 -10.55
N ILE A 236 -5.28 3.56 -9.24
CA ILE A 236 -5.91 4.67 -8.52
C ILE A 236 -4.87 5.33 -7.62
N ILE A 237 -4.80 6.64 -7.65
CA ILE A 237 -4.10 7.43 -6.63
C ILE A 237 -5.16 8.24 -5.87
N VAL A 238 -5.12 8.15 -4.54
CA VAL A 238 -5.92 8.99 -3.64
C VAL A 238 -4.97 9.91 -2.90
N CYS A 239 -5.10 11.20 -3.11
CA CYS A 239 -4.17 12.17 -2.53
C CYS A 239 -4.89 13.36 -1.90
N ASP A 240 -4.19 14.10 -1.01
CA ASP A 240 -4.64 15.40 -0.53
C ASP A 240 -4.17 16.55 -1.44
N ASP A 241 -4.78 17.72 -1.25
CA ASP A 241 -4.41 18.92 -2.03
C ASP A 241 -2.92 19.25 -1.87
N ALA A 242 -2.34 19.10 -0.67
CA ALA A 242 -0.93 19.39 -0.42
C ALA A 242 0.03 18.51 -1.26
N ALA A 243 -0.33 17.27 -1.53
CA ALA A 243 0.46 16.40 -2.39
C ALA A 243 0.41 16.80 -3.88
N THR A 244 -0.53 17.66 -4.29
CA THR A 244 -0.69 18.08 -5.70
C THR A 244 0.12 19.29 -6.11
N GLU A 245 0.86 19.90 -5.21
CA GLU A 245 1.49 21.22 -5.42
C GLU A 245 2.51 21.27 -6.58
N GLU A 246 3.07 20.15 -7.00
CA GLU A 246 3.95 20.09 -8.18
C GLU A 246 3.23 19.66 -9.48
N LEU A 247 1.93 19.36 -9.44
CA LEU A 247 1.16 19.10 -10.64
C LEU A 247 0.91 20.41 -11.41
N LYS A 248 0.86 20.31 -12.74
CA LYS A 248 0.38 21.43 -13.55
C LYS A 248 -1.07 21.73 -13.20
N VAL A 249 -1.41 23.01 -13.19
CA VAL A 249 -2.78 23.48 -12.92
C VAL A 249 -3.81 22.82 -13.84
N GLY A 250 -3.46 22.59 -15.12
CA GLY A 250 -4.32 21.90 -16.07
C GLY A 250 -4.60 20.47 -15.67
N THR A 251 -3.58 19.73 -15.19
CA THR A 251 -3.71 18.35 -14.72
C THR A 251 -4.59 18.27 -13.47
N TYR A 252 -4.33 19.14 -12.50
CA TYR A 252 -5.14 19.23 -11.28
C TYR A 252 -6.63 19.47 -11.61
N ARG A 253 -6.92 20.48 -12.45
CA ARG A 253 -8.29 20.82 -12.85
C ARG A 253 -8.97 19.68 -13.62
N TYR A 254 -8.24 19.03 -14.51
CA TYR A 254 -8.74 17.90 -15.27
C TYR A 254 -9.25 16.79 -14.36
N PHE A 255 -8.43 16.35 -13.38
CA PHE A 255 -8.85 15.27 -12.49
C PHE A 255 -9.93 15.70 -11.50
N LYS A 256 -9.93 16.95 -11.03
CA LYS A 256 -11.03 17.48 -10.20
C LYS A 256 -12.35 17.49 -10.95
N ASP A 257 -12.33 17.72 -12.24
CA ASP A 257 -13.53 17.73 -13.10
C ASP A 257 -14.04 16.32 -13.37
N ILE A 258 -13.21 15.43 -13.92
CA ILE A 258 -13.65 14.08 -14.30
C ILE A 258 -14.01 13.17 -13.12
N GLU A 259 -13.48 13.44 -11.93
CA GLU A 259 -13.77 12.69 -10.72
C GLU A 259 -14.78 13.39 -9.78
N ALA A 260 -15.36 14.50 -10.19
CA ALA A 260 -16.24 15.33 -9.33
C ALA A 260 -17.36 14.53 -8.65
N GLU A 261 -18.00 13.61 -9.37
CA GLU A 261 -19.08 12.76 -8.86
C GLU A 261 -18.59 11.60 -7.97
N HIS A 262 -17.27 11.37 -7.90
CA HIS A 262 -16.64 10.24 -7.22
C HIS A 262 -15.89 10.65 -5.94
N LEU A 263 -15.93 11.92 -5.56
CA LEU A 263 -15.19 12.44 -4.40
C LEU A 263 -15.89 12.15 -3.07
N ASP A 264 -17.21 11.92 -3.07
CA ASP A 264 -17.96 11.61 -1.85
C ASP A 264 -17.73 10.16 -1.41
N ALA A 265 -17.00 9.98 -0.30
CA ALA A 265 -16.74 8.66 0.28
C ALA A 265 -18.02 7.88 0.62
N GLU A 266 -19.05 8.56 1.12
CA GLU A 266 -20.32 7.91 1.52
C GLU A 266 -21.06 7.30 0.32
N SER A 267 -20.90 7.87 -0.86
CA SER A 267 -21.50 7.36 -2.09
C SER A 267 -20.98 5.99 -2.51
N LEU A 268 -19.74 5.64 -2.11
CA LEU A 268 -19.10 4.37 -2.42
C LEU A 268 -19.75 3.16 -1.73
N LEU A 269 -20.46 3.38 -0.62
CA LEU A 269 -21.08 2.31 0.19
C LEU A 269 -22.58 2.14 -0.09
N LYS A 270 -23.17 3.02 -0.90
CA LYS A 270 -24.59 2.95 -1.34
C LYS A 270 -24.74 1.94 -2.44
#